data_d20cc9c29b7c3314e8cb529e2c38f771
#
_entry.id   d20cc9c29b7c3314e8cb529e2c38f771
#
_cell.length_a   1.000
_cell.length_b   1.000
_cell.length_c   1.000
_cell.angle_alpha   90.00
_cell.angle_beta   90.00
_cell.angle_gamma   90.00
#
_symmetry.space_group_name_H-M   'P 1'
#
loop_
_entity.id
_entity.type
_entity.pdbx_description
1 polymer ?
#
loop_
_entity_poly.entity_id
_entity_poly.type
_entity_poly.pdbx_seq_one_letter_code
_entity_poly.pdbx_strand_id
1 'polypeptide(L)'
;MCRSEGKSRGMRGRSDDRGYVTAEAALVIPALVLFAALLVWALMAAAGQIRCVDAARAGARAAARSEPAEVVVAAAGAAAPPGAKVEVERTGDLWRVRVAAPAPGPAALPVRLGAQAVALAEDSVGPPP
;
A
#
# COMPACT_ATOMS: atom_id res chain seq x y z
N MET A 1 19.81 -19.76 79.68
CA MET A 1 20.49 -19.39 78.42
C MET A 1 19.62 -19.86 77.29
N CYS A 2 18.71 -19.03 76.80
CA CYS A 2 17.92 -19.30 75.58
C CYS A 2 18.41 -18.42 74.47
N ARG A 3 18.99 -18.98 73.44
CA ARG A 3 19.48 -18.32 72.24
C ARG A 3 18.32 -18.34 71.22
N SER A 4 17.67 -17.19 71.03
CA SER A 4 16.66 -17.02 70.00
C SER A 4 17.36 -16.65 68.70
N GLU A 5 17.48 -17.60 67.80
CA GLU A 5 17.87 -17.33 66.39
C GLU A 5 16.66 -16.75 65.64
N GLY A 6 16.67 -15.47 65.47
CA GLY A 6 15.75 -14.76 64.59
C GLY A 6 16.08 -15.06 63.13
N LYS A 7 15.27 -15.89 62.51
CA LYS A 7 15.31 -16.18 61.09
C LYS A 7 14.72 -15.04 60.30
N SER A 8 15.54 -14.08 59.90
CA SER A 8 15.15 -13.06 58.92
C SER A 8 14.98 -13.70 57.53
N ARG A 9 13.77 -14.12 57.20
CA ARG A 9 13.41 -14.45 55.84
C ARG A 9 13.31 -13.15 55.05
N GLY A 10 14.33 -12.93 54.22
CA GLY A 10 14.42 -11.80 53.36
C GLY A 10 13.28 -11.73 52.34
N MET A 11 12.60 -10.60 52.33
CA MET A 11 11.71 -10.13 51.27
C MET A 11 12.52 -9.78 50.02
N ARG A 12 13.12 -10.75 49.34
CA ARG A 12 13.87 -10.55 48.08
C ARG A 12 13.11 -10.86 46.81
N GLY A 13 11.85 -11.33 46.89
CA GLY A 13 11.13 -11.83 45.71
C GLY A 13 10.28 -10.81 44.97
N ARG A 14 10.08 -9.58 45.48
CA ARG A 14 9.07 -8.65 44.93
C ARG A 14 9.62 -7.55 44.02
N SER A 15 10.91 -7.30 44.06
CA SER A 15 11.56 -6.32 43.20
C SER A 15 12.03 -6.90 41.85
N ASP A 16 12.35 -8.18 41.80
CA ASP A 16 12.79 -8.86 40.58
C ASP A 16 11.64 -9.05 39.58
N ASP A 17 10.43 -9.38 40.04
CA ASP A 17 9.25 -9.54 39.21
C ASP A 17 8.82 -8.23 38.54
N ARG A 18 8.97 -7.09 39.19
CA ARG A 18 8.66 -5.77 38.61
C ARG A 18 9.65 -5.36 37.53
N GLY A 19 10.93 -5.66 37.70
CA GLY A 19 11.96 -5.44 36.68
C GLY A 19 11.77 -6.29 35.43
N TYR A 20 11.34 -7.53 35.61
CA TYR A 20 11.07 -8.46 34.50
C TYR A 20 9.90 -8.02 33.65
N VAL A 21 8.77 -7.66 34.27
CA VAL A 21 7.58 -7.14 33.55
C VAL A 21 7.89 -5.85 32.79
N THR A 22 8.70 -4.95 33.36
CA THR A 22 9.09 -3.71 32.72
C THR A 22 10.02 -3.97 31.52
N ALA A 23 10.94 -4.91 31.62
CA ALA A 23 11.82 -5.31 30.52
C ALA A 23 11.03 -5.98 29.37
N GLU A 24 10.04 -6.79 29.68
CA GLU A 24 9.16 -7.43 28.70
C GLU A 24 8.28 -6.39 27.98
N ALA A 25 7.70 -5.45 28.70
CA ALA A 25 6.93 -4.34 28.11
C ALA A 25 7.80 -3.46 27.20
N ALA A 26 9.06 -3.24 27.54
CA ALA A 26 10.00 -2.45 26.75
C ALA A 26 10.28 -3.05 25.37
N LEU A 27 10.13 -4.36 25.19
CA LEU A 27 10.25 -5.04 23.90
C LEU A 27 8.92 -5.13 23.16
N VAL A 28 7.83 -5.35 23.89
CA VAL A 28 6.50 -5.55 23.28
C VAL A 28 5.95 -4.24 22.70
N ILE A 29 6.09 -3.11 23.41
CA ILE A 29 5.57 -1.82 22.93
C ILE A 29 6.16 -1.41 21.59
N PRO A 30 7.50 -1.37 21.38
CA PRO A 30 8.05 -1.02 20.07
C PRO A 30 7.69 -2.03 18.98
N ALA A 31 7.55 -3.31 19.30
CA ALA A 31 7.11 -4.31 18.35
C ALA A 31 5.66 -4.07 17.89
N LEU A 32 4.75 -3.72 18.80
CA LEU A 32 3.37 -3.36 18.46
C LEU A 32 3.30 -2.07 17.64
N VAL A 33 4.10 -1.06 17.97
CA VAL A 33 4.18 0.19 17.21
C VAL A 33 4.66 -0.08 15.79
N LEU A 34 5.71 -0.89 15.62
CA LEU A 34 6.20 -1.29 14.32
C LEU A 34 5.14 -2.05 13.52
N PHE A 35 4.47 -2.99 14.15
CA PHE A 35 3.39 -3.76 13.52
C PHE A 35 2.24 -2.85 13.06
N ALA A 36 1.79 -1.93 13.91
CA ALA A 36 0.77 -0.95 13.55
C ALA A 36 1.22 -0.05 12.39
N ALA A 37 2.46 0.40 12.39
CA ALA A 37 3.03 1.19 11.29
C ALA A 37 3.04 0.41 9.96
N LEU A 38 3.38 -0.88 9.99
CA LEU A 38 3.34 -1.75 8.82
C LEU A 38 1.91 -1.95 8.29
N LEU A 39 0.92 -2.09 9.17
CA LEU A 39 -0.49 -2.17 8.77
C LEU A 39 -0.97 -0.89 8.10
N VAL A 40 -0.65 0.28 8.66
CA VAL A 40 -0.98 1.57 8.06
C VAL A 40 -0.32 1.71 6.69
N TRP A 41 0.95 1.36 6.57
CA TRP A 41 1.65 1.37 5.30
C TRP A 41 1.00 0.43 4.27
N ALA A 42 0.61 -0.78 4.66
CA ALA A 42 -0.08 -1.73 3.78
C ALA A 42 -1.43 -1.18 3.28
N LEU A 43 -2.19 -0.51 4.16
CA LEU A 43 -3.45 0.15 3.77
C LEU A 43 -3.22 1.29 2.77
N MET A 44 -2.18 2.09 2.96
CA MET A 44 -1.82 3.16 2.02
C MET A 44 -1.40 2.59 0.66
N ALA A 45 -0.63 1.51 0.64
CA ALA A 45 -0.25 0.81 -0.59
C ALA A 45 -1.47 0.22 -1.31
N ALA A 46 -2.40 -0.39 -0.58
CA ALA A 46 -3.66 -0.90 -1.13
C ALA A 46 -4.52 0.22 -1.74
N ALA A 47 -4.66 1.35 -1.06
CA ALA A 47 -5.36 2.52 -1.59
C ALA A 47 -4.70 3.07 -2.87
N GLY A 48 -3.37 3.10 -2.92
CA GLY A 48 -2.61 3.46 -4.12
C GLY A 48 -2.86 2.49 -5.28
N GLN A 49 -2.91 1.20 -5.00
CA GLN A 49 -3.22 0.17 -6.00
C GLN A 49 -4.62 0.35 -6.60
N ILE A 50 -5.62 0.63 -5.76
CA ILE A 50 -6.99 0.91 -6.23
C ILE A 50 -6.99 2.12 -7.17
N ARG A 51 -6.29 3.20 -6.82
CA ARG A 51 -6.15 4.37 -7.69
C ARG A 51 -5.48 4.06 -9.02
N CYS A 52 -4.48 3.18 -9.07
CA CYS A 52 -3.88 2.73 -10.32
C CYS A 52 -4.91 2.00 -11.21
N VAL A 53 -5.74 1.16 -10.63
CA VAL A 53 -6.81 0.45 -11.36
C VAL A 53 -7.85 1.42 -11.91
N ASP A 54 -8.29 2.37 -11.11
CA ASP A 54 -9.29 3.37 -11.52
C ASP A 54 -8.74 4.28 -12.62
N ALA A 55 -7.47 4.68 -12.50
CA ALA A 55 -6.76 5.45 -13.52
C ALA A 55 -6.66 4.70 -14.86
N ALA A 56 -6.26 3.43 -14.83
CA ALA A 56 -6.18 2.60 -16.02
C ALA A 56 -7.56 2.45 -16.70
N ARG A 57 -8.62 2.25 -15.92
CA ARG A 57 -10.00 2.17 -16.41
C ARG A 57 -10.50 3.50 -16.98
N ALA A 58 -10.18 4.63 -16.32
CA ALA A 58 -10.55 5.96 -16.81
C ALA A 58 -9.89 6.24 -18.18
N GLY A 59 -8.60 5.96 -18.30
CA GLY A 59 -7.88 6.07 -19.58
C GLY A 59 -8.44 5.15 -20.66
N ALA A 60 -8.73 3.89 -20.32
CA ALA A 60 -9.29 2.93 -21.27
C ALA A 60 -10.67 3.36 -21.80
N ARG A 61 -11.52 3.94 -20.96
CA ARG A 61 -12.82 4.51 -21.38
C ARG A 61 -12.66 5.70 -22.33
N ALA A 62 -11.70 6.59 -22.05
CA ALA A 62 -11.39 7.71 -22.94
C ALA A 62 -10.85 7.23 -24.29
N ALA A 63 -9.94 6.24 -24.26
CA ALA A 63 -9.39 5.62 -25.46
C ALA A 63 -10.46 4.89 -26.31
N ALA A 64 -11.42 4.21 -25.68
CA ALA A 64 -12.53 3.56 -26.37
C ALA A 64 -13.36 4.55 -27.20
N ARG A 65 -13.55 5.78 -26.69
CA ARG A 65 -14.26 6.86 -27.40
C ARG A 65 -13.41 7.53 -28.50
N SER A 66 -12.26 6.95 -28.84
CA SER A 66 -11.33 7.50 -29.82
C SER A 66 -10.87 8.92 -29.52
N GLU A 67 -10.78 9.28 -28.24
CA GLU A 67 -10.23 10.57 -27.82
C GLU A 67 -8.74 10.67 -28.12
N PRO A 68 -8.19 11.87 -28.37
CA PRO A 68 -6.75 12.05 -28.56
C PRO A 68 -5.92 11.48 -27.41
N ALA A 69 -4.73 10.95 -27.70
CA ALA A 69 -3.88 10.32 -26.69
C ALA A 69 -3.57 11.23 -25.49
N GLU A 70 -3.48 12.53 -25.72
CA GLU A 70 -3.27 13.54 -24.65
C GLU A 70 -4.45 13.56 -23.67
N VAL A 71 -5.67 13.46 -24.17
CA VAL A 71 -6.90 13.44 -23.35
C VAL A 71 -6.98 12.14 -22.57
N VAL A 72 -6.60 11.00 -23.19
CA VAL A 72 -6.54 9.70 -22.54
C VAL A 72 -5.53 9.71 -21.38
N VAL A 73 -4.34 10.25 -21.60
CA VAL A 73 -3.31 10.39 -20.56
C VAL A 73 -3.77 11.32 -19.45
N ALA A 74 -4.41 12.44 -19.79
CA ALA A 74 -4.95 13.38 -18.81
C ALA A 74 -6.07 12.74 -17.96
N ALA A 75 -6.99 11.99 -18.58
CA ALA A 75 -8.07 11.27 -17.89
C ALA A 75 -7.53 10.21 -16.92
N ALA A 76 -6.52 9.45 -17.34
CA ALA A 76 -5.86 8.49 -16.47
C ALA A 76 -5.09 9.19 -15.36
N GLY A 77 -4.32 10.23 -15.67
CA GLY A 77 -3.52 10.99 -14.71
C GLY A 77 -4.34 11.64 -13.60
N ALA A 78 -5.56 12.12 -13.91
CA ALA A 78 -6.45 12.74 -12.93
C ALA A 78 -6.90 11.75 -11.82
N ALA A 79 -6.98 10.46 -12.11
CA ALA A 79 -7.37 9.42 -11.17
C ALA A 79 -6.14 8.73 -10.53
N ALA A 80 -4.95 8.91 -11.09
CA ALA A 80 -3.75 8.21 -10.69
C ALA A 80 -3.17 8.75 -9.36
N PRO A 81 -2.43 7.92 -8.62
CA PRO A 81 -1.69 8.39 -7.46
C PRO A 81 -0.53 9.32 -7.87
N PRO A 82 -0.01 10.14 -6.93
CA PRO A 82 1.13 11.02 -7.19
C PRO A 82 2.35 10.25 -7.73
N GLY A 83 3.03 10.81 -8.72
CA GLY A 83 4.21 10.21 -9.34
C GLY A 83 3.91 9.05 -10.30
N ALA A 84 2.65 8.83 -10.65
CA ALA A 84 2.26 7.80 -11.60
C ALA A 84 2.74 8.12 -13.02
N LYS A 85 3.14 7.07 -13.73
CA LYS A 85 3.42 7.09 -15.17
C LYS A 85 2.28 6.40 -15.89
N VAL A 86 1.76 7.04 -16.94
CA VAL A 86 0.70 6.51 -17.78
C VAL A 86 1.28 6.22 -19.16
N GLU A 87 1.11 5.01 -19.62
CA GLU A 87 1.48 4.56 -20.97
C GLU A 87 0.23 4.13 -21.71
N VAL A 88 0.06 4.62 -22.93
CA VAL A 88 -1.05 4.29 -23.81
C VAL A 88 -0.50 3.67 -25.08
N GLU A 89 -0.96 2.47 -25.39
CA GLU A 89 -0.53 1.71 -26.55
C GLU A 89 -1.75 1.22 -27.32
N ARG A 90 -1.71 1.31 -28.64
CA ARG A 90 -2.72 0.73 -29.54
C ARG A 90 -2.13 -0.46 -30.27
N THR A 91 -2.82 -1.59 -30.21
CA THR A 91 -2.46 -2.79 -30.94
C THR A 91 -3.69 -3.27 -31.73
N GLY A 92 -3.75 -2.95 -33.01
CA GLY A 92 -4.93 -3.17 -33.84
C GLY A 92 -6.14 -2.40 -33.31
N ASP A 93 -7.20 -3.11 -32.97
CA ASP A 93 -8.46 -2.55 -32.47
C ASP A 93 -8.50 -2.43 -30.93
N LEU A 94 -7.39 -2.75 -30.25
CA LEU A 94 -7.30 -2.74 -28.80
C LEU A 94 -6.45 -1.57 -28.31
N TRP A 95 -7.02 -0.78 -27.43
CA TRP A 95 -6.30 0.17 -26.62
C TRP A 95 -5.87 -0.46 -25.30
N ARG A 96 -4.61 -0.28 -24.95
CA ARG A 96 -4.03 -0.73 -23.68
C ARG A 96 -3.50 0.46 -22.92
N VAL A 97 -4.02 0.69 -21.74
CA VAL A 97 -3.58 1.75 -20.83
C VAL A 97 -2.92 1.10 -19.63
N ARG A 98 -1.65 1.43 -19.38
CA ARG A 98 -0.89 1.00 -18.23
C ARG A 98 -0.63 2.19 -17.32
N VAL A 99 -0.80 1.98 -16.04
CA VAL A 99 -0.49 2.97 -15.00
C VAL A 99 0.47 2.32 -14.02
N ALA A 100 1.58 2.97 -13.75
CA ALA A 100 2.56 2.52 -12.75
C ALA A 100 2.91 3.68 -11.83
N ALA A 101 2.92 3.42 -10.53
CA ALA A 101 3.25 4.41 -9.51
C ALA A 101 4.16 3.83 -8.43
N PRO A 102 5.01 4.62 -7.78
CA PRO A 102 5.69 4.18 -6.58
C PRO A 102 4.69 4.01 -5.44
N ALA A 103 4.85 2.96 -4.62
CA ALA A 103 4.10 2.86 -3.37
C ALA A 103 4.55 3.98 -2.41
N PRO A 104 3.64 4.52 -1.58
CA PRO A 104 4.05 5.42 -0.51
C PRO A 104 4.93 4.66 0.49
N GLY A 105 6.02 5.28 0.94
CA GLY A 105 6.88 4.66 1.93
C GLY A 105 8.34 5.07 1.83
N PRO A 106 9.19 4.51 2.70
CA PRO A 106 10.60 4.81 2.68
C PRO A 106 11.27 4.30 1.40
N ALA A 107 12.18 5.09 0.84
CA ALA A 107 12.92 4.76 -0.39
C ALA A 107 13.71 3.42 -0.32
N ALA A 108 13.91 2.89 0.88
CA ALA A 108 14.57 1.60 1.10
C ALA A 108 13.72 0.37 0.66
N LEU A 109 12.41 0.56 0.47
CA LEU A 109 11.49 -0.47 0.00
C LEU A 109 10.84 -0.03 -1.32
N PRO A 110 11.48 -0.19 -2.48
CA PRO A 110 10.96 0.24 -3.76
C PRO A 110 9.84 -0.70 -4.24
N VAL A 111 8.66 -0.58 -3.65
CA VAL A 111 7.45 -1.29 -4.10
C VAL A 111 6.80 -0.48 -5.22
N ARG A 112 6.52 -1.12 -6.33
CA ARG A 112 5.79 -0.53 -7.44
C ARG A 112 4.35 -1.02 -7.46
N LEU A 113 3.44 -0.08 -7.60
CA LEU A 113 2.03 -0.32 -7.84
C LEU A 113 1.78 -0.21 -9.33
N GLY A 114 0.87 -0.99 -9.87
CA GLY A 114 0.56 -0.89 -11.28
C GLY A 114 -0.76 -1.57 -11.63
N ALA A 115 -1.40 -1.05 -12.68
CA ALA A 115 -2.60 -1.61 -13.26
C ALA A 115 -2.60 -1.44 -14.77
N GLN A 116 -3.36 -2.28 -15.44
CA GLN A 116 -3.56 -2.25 -16.87
C GLN A 116 -5.05 -2.43 -17.17
N ALA A 117 -5.55 -1.64 -18.11
CA ALA A 117 -6.88 -1.82 -18.67
C ALA A 117 -6.80 -1.88 -20.20
N VAL A 118 -7.71 -2.64 -20.78
CA VAL A 118 -7.82 -2.80 -22.24
C VAL A 118 -9.24 -2.42 -22.66
N ALA A 119 -9.37 -1.69 -23.76
CA ALA A 119 -10.64 -1.36 -24.37
C ALA A 119 -10.59 -1.57 -25.87
N LEU A 120 -11.73 -1.96 -26.46
CA LEU A 120 -11.92 -1.95 -27.91
C LEU A 120 -12.12 -0.51 -28.39
N ALA A 121 -11.54 -0.18 -29.53
CA ALA A 121 -11.82 1.08 -30.21
C ALA A 121 -13.24 1.03 -30.78
N GLU A 122 -14.08 1.98 -30.43
CA GLU A 122 -15.47 2.03 -30.90
C GLU A 122 -15.58 2.27 -32.41
N ASP A 123 -14.56 2.87 -33.02
CA ASP A 123 -14.44 3.08 -34.48
C ASP A 123 -14.23 1.77 -35.28
N SER A 124 -13.81 0.69 -34.59
CA SER A 124 -13.64 -0.64 -35.23
C SER A 124 -14.91 -1.49 -35.20
N VAL A 125 -15.93 -1.11 -34.45
CA VAL A 125 -17.23 -1.78 -34.40
C VAL A 125 -18.10 -1.17 -35.52
N GLY A 126 -18.10 -1.81 -36.66
CA GLY A 126 -18.98 -1.42 -37.79
C GLY A 126 -20.47 -1.37 -37.35
N PRO A 127 -21.32 -0.60 -38.07
CA PRO A 127 -22.73 -0.55 -37.74
C PRO A 127 -23.33 -1.96 -37.77
N PRO A 128 -24.24 -2.29 -36.84
CA PRO A 128 -24.92 -3.57 -36.83
C PRO A 128 -25.64 -3.79 -38.20
N PRO A 129 -25.65 -5.01 -38.70
CA PRO A 129 -26.30 -5.33 -39.97
C PRO A 129 -27.82 -5.07 -39.96
#